data_5eb5a57ffdf7faa150abbc7895d68f1d
#
_entry.id   5eb5a57ffdf7faa150abbc7895d68f1d
#
_cell.length_a   1.000
_cell.length_b   1.000
_cell.length_c   1.000
_cell.angle_alpha   90.00
_cell.angle_beta   90.00
_cell.angle_gamma   90.00
#
_symmetry.space_group_name_H-M   'P 1'
#
loop_
_entity.id
_entity.type
_entity.pdbx_description
1 polymer ?
#
loop_
_entity_poly.entity_id
_entity_poly.type
_entity_poly.pdbx_seq_one_letter_code
_entity_poly.pdbx_strand_id
1 'polypeptide(L)'
;MTANELRSILHGGERVALGTCLVSPSPKWPPVLRNCDLDFVFIDTEHIALNRETVSWMCRTYNAMGIPPLVRIPTQNPDDATVVLDDGAAGVIVPYVEKPEVVRAMVGATKLRPLKGERARRTLD
;
A
#
# COMPACT_ATOMS: atom_id res chain seq x y z
N MET A 1 12.81 4.22 6.95
CA MET A 1 11.76 5.24 6.63
C MET A 1 10.41 4.71 7.06
N THR A 2 9.53 5.58 7.54
CA THR A 2 8.13 5.28 7.89
C THR A 2 7.18 5.67 6.75
N ALA A 3 5.93 5.20 6.83
CA ALA A 3 4.88 5.61 5.88
C ALA A 3 4.66 7.14 5.85
N ASN A 4 4.75 7.80 7.01
CA ASN A 4 4.57 9.26 7.09
C ASN A 4 5.74 10.01 6.46
N GLU A 5 6.96 9.55 6.64
CA GLU A 5 8.15 10.14 5.99
C GLU A 5 8.07 9.97 4.46
N LEU A 6 7.70 8.78 3.97
CA LEU A 6 7.46 8.57 2.55
C LEU A 6 6.37 9.51 2.00
N ARG A 7 5.27 9.64 2.72
CA ARG A 7 4.20 10.57 2.35
C ARG A 7 4.68 12.01 2.25
N SER A 8 5.51 12.45 3.18
CA SER A 8 6.09 13.80 3.16
C SER A 8 6.96 14.03 1.93
N ILE A 9 7.77 13.04 1.52
CA ILE A 9 8.56 13.12 0.29
C ILE A 9 7.66 13.22 -0.94
N LEU A 10 6.63 12.37 -1.02
CA LEU A 10 5.71 12.35 -2.16
C LEU A 10 4.89 13.65 -2.31
N HIS A 11 4.58 14.33 -1.20
CA HIS A 11 3.83 15.59 -1.21
C HIS A 11 4.72 16.83 -1.25
N GLY A 12 5.93 16.75 -0.70
CA GLY A 12 6.85 17.89 -0.62
C GLY A 12 7.51 18.26 -1.95
N GLY A 13 7.68 17.32 -2.84
CA GLY A 13 8.28 17.55 -4.16
C GLY A 13 9.77 17.94 -4.14
N GLU A 14 10.44 17.82 -3.00
CA GLU A 14 11.86 18.20 -2.85
C GLU A 14 12.81 17.23 -3.56
N ARG A 15 12.40 15.97 -3.68
CA ARG A 15 13.14 14.92 -4.38
C ARG A 15 12.22 13.82 -4.89
N VAL A 16 12.73 13.01 -5.79
CA VAL A 16 12.06 11.79 -6.27
C VAL A 16 12.16 10.70 -5.21
N ALA A 17 11.07 9.98 -4.95
CA ALA A 17 11.09 8.75 -4.18
C ALA A 17 11.45 7.58 -5.10
N LEU A 18 12.39 6.74 -4.65
CA LEU A 18 12.84 5.57 -5.40
C LEU A 18 12.25 4.29 -4.82
N GLY A 19 11.66 3.47 -5.65
CA GLY A 19 11.09 2.19 -5.24
C GLY A 19 11.34 1.09 -6.25
N THR A 20 11.06 -0.15 -5.84
CA THR A 20 11.11 -1.32 -6.73
C THR A 20 9.84 -2.14 -6.63
N CYS A 21 9.43 -2.76 -7.74
CA CYS A 21 8.31 -3.68 -7.78
C CYS A 21 8.76 -5.09 -7.40
N LEU A 22 8.03 -5.69 -6.46
CA LEU A 22 8.25 -7.06 -6.03
C LEU A 22 7.27 -7.99 -6.76
N VAL A 23 7.81 -8.80 -7.63
CA VAL A 23 7.04 -9.75 -8.45
C VAL A 23 7.08 -11.18 -7.91
N SER A 24 7.71 -11.39 -6.77
CA SER A 24 7.73 -12.70 -6.10
C SER A 24 7.90 -12.55 -4.58
N PRO A 25 7.38 -13.50 -3.79
CA PRO A 25 7.50 -13.50 -2.34
C PRO A 25 8.81 -14.12 -1.84
N SER A 26 9.82 -14.27 -2.68
CA SER A 26 11.06 -14.93 -2.31
C SER A 26 11.72 -14.29 -1.10
N PRO A 27 12.09 -15.06 -0.07
CA PRO A 27 12.80 -14.57 1.11
C PRO A 27 14.23 -14.09 0.81
N LYS A 28 14.70 -14.26 -0.41
CA LYS A 28 16.00 -13.72 -0.86
C LYS A 28 15.96 -12.22 -1.12
N TRP A 29 14.80 -11.64 -1.41
CA TRP A 29 14.69 -10.21 -1.70
C TRP A 29 15.04 -9.29 -0.53
N PRO A 30 14.53 -9.50 0.70
CA PRO A 30 14.81 -8.58 1.81
C PRO A 30 16.30 -8.33 2.05
N PRO A 31 17.19 -9.33 2.11
CA PRO A 31 18.63 -9.09 2.27
C PRO A 31 19.25 -8.26 1.13
N VAL A 32 18.81 -8.50 -0.11
CA VAL A 32 19.30 -7.74 -1.29
C VAL A 32 18.85 -6.30 -1.23
N LEU A 33 17.57 -6.06 -0.99
CA LEU A 33 16.97 -4.72 -1.02
C LEU A 33 17.44 -3.83 0.13
N ARG A 34 17.91 -4.41 1.23
CA ARG A 34 18.47 -3.64 2.35
C ARG A 34 19.61 -2.72 1.93
N ASN A 35 20.34 -3.06 0.88
CA ASN A 35 21.51 -2.33 0.40
C ASN A 35 21.22 -1.48 -0.86
N CYS A 36 19.95 -1.28 -1.21
CA CYS A 36 19.57 -0.60 -2.45
C CYS A 36 19.08 0.84 -2.28
N ASP A 37 19.22 1.44 -1.10
CA ASP A 37 18.78 2.82 -0.80
C ASP A 37 17.36 3.16 -1.33
N LEU A 38 16.41 2.23 -1.12
CA LEU A 38 15.04 2.37 -1.56
C LEU A 38 14.19 3.12 -0.53
N ASP A 39 13.32 4.00 -1.02
CA ASP A 39 12.32 4.69 -0.21
C ASP A 39 11.07 3.83 0.05
N PHE A 40 10.72 2.93 -0.87
CA PHE A 40 9.59 2.03 -0.73
C PHE A 40 9.73 0.77 -1.59
N VAL A 41 8.93 -0.22 -1.29
CA VAL A 41 8.67 -1.36 -2.18
C VAL A 41 7.23 -1.33 -2.66
N PHE A 42 7.03 -1.72 -3.90
CA PHE A 42 5.72 -1.88 -4.53
C PHE A 42 5.40 -3.37 -4.61
N ILE A 43 4.35 -3.81 -3.89
CA ILE A 43 3.87 -5.19 -3.89
C ILE A 43 2.63 -5.26 -4.78
N ASP A 44 2.68 -6.09 -5.81
CA ASP A 44 1.60 -6.21 -6.78
C ASP A 44 0.71 -7.41 -6.45
N THR A 45 -0.56 -7.17 -6.13
CA THR A 45 -1.57 -8.21 -5.95
C THR A 45 -2.61 -8.26 -7.08
N GLU A 46 -2.47 -7.38 -8.08
CA GLU A 46 -3.31 -7.40 -9.28
C GLU A 46 -2.81 -8.43 -10.30
N HIS A 47 -1.52 -8.39 -10.63
CA HIS A 47 -0.94 -9.25 -11.66
C HIS A 47 -0.10 -10.40 -11.09
N ILE A 48 0.16 -10.41 -9.79
CA ILE A 48 0.94 -11.44 -9.11
C ILE A 48 0.05 -12.20 -8.14
N ALA A 49 0.04 -13.53 -8.23
CA ALA A 49 -0.74 -14.39 -7.37
C ALA A 49 -0.12 -14.50 -5.98
N LEU A 50 -0.49 -13.57 -5.10
CA LEU A 50 -0.08 -13.55 -3.70
C LEU A 50 -1.30 -13.75 -2.80
N ASN A 51 -1.24 -14.73 -1.90
CA ASN A 51 -2.27 -14.88 -0.90
C ASN A 51 -2.11 -13.87 0.24
N ARG A 52 -3.14 -13.67 1.04
CA ARG A 52 -3.18 -12.67 2.10
C ARG A 52 -2.10 -12.89 3.16
N GLU A 53 -1.82 -14.13 3.54
CA GLU A 53 -0.77 -14.45 4.52
C GLU A 53 0.61 -14.02 4.02
N THR A 54 0.91 -14.30 2.76
CA THR A 54 2.15 -13.87 2.10
C THR A 54 2.25 -12.35 2.05
N VAL A 55 1.19 -11.64 1.66
CA VAL A 55 1.16 -10.16 1.65
C VAL A 55 1.43 -9.60 3.05
N SER A 56 0.77 -10.15 4.07
CA SER A 56 0.98 -9.72 5.46
C SER A 56 2.43 -9.92 5.91
N TRP A 57 3.01 -11.08 5.60
CA TRP A 57 4.41 -11.36 5.89
C TRP A 57 5.34 -10.36 5.19
N MET A 58 5.14 -10.13 3.90
CA MET A 58 5.96 -9.19 3.13
C MET A 58 5.84 -7.76 3.68
N CYS A 59 4.63 -7.27 3.92
CA CYS A 59 4.41 -5.94 4.46
C CYS A 59 5.11 -5.73 5.81
N ARG A 60 5.00 -6.69 6.73
CA ARG A 60 5.64 -6.59 8.04
C ARG A 60 7.16 -6.65 7.95
N THR A 61 7.70 -7.48 7.08
CA THR A 61 9.15 -7.59 6.86
C THR A 61 9.72 -6.27 6.33
N TYR A 62 9.13 -5.70 5.28
CA TYR A 62 9.65 -4.47 4.69
C TYR A 62 9.45 -3.25 5.60
N ASN A 63 8.34 -3.17 6.34
CA ASN A 63 8.20 -2.15 7.38
C ASN A 63 9.29 -2.25 8.46
N ALA A 64 9.60 -3.46 8.93
CA ALA A 64 10.67 -3.68 9.91
C ALA A 64 12.06 -3.30 9.37
N MET A 65 12.26 -3.34 8.06
CA MET A 65 13.48 -2.90 7.39
C MET A 65 13.54 -1.38 7.17
N GLY A 66 12.47 -0.65 7.47
CA GLY A 66 12.36 0.79 7.17
C GLY A 66 12.16 1.08 5.68
N ILE A 67 11.59 0.15 4.93
CA ILE A 67 11.24 0.29 3.51
C ILE A 67 9.71 0.10 3.39
N PRO A 68 8.90 1.18 3.55
CA PRO A 68 7.45 1.06 3.60
C PRO A 68 6.87 0.40 2.34
N PRO A 69 6.02 -0.64 2.49
CA PRO A 69 5.39 -1.33 1.37
C PRO A 69 4.12 -0.63 0.89
N LEU A 70 4.07 -0.29 -0.39
CA LEU A 70 2.86 0.13 -1.09
C LEU A 70 2.26 -1.08 -1.80
N VAL A 71 1.01 -1.41 -1.53
CA VAL A 71 0.34 -2.59 -2.12
C VAL A 71 -0.65 -2.15 -3.18
N ARG A 72 -0.49 -2.65 -4.40
CA ARG A 72 -1.52 -2.52 -5.43
C ARG A 72 -2.58 -3.59 -5.22
N ILE A 73 -3.81 -3.15 -4.96
CA ILE A 73 -4.97 -4.04 -4.80
C ILE A 73 -5.49 -4.51 -6.16
N PRO A 74 -6.16 -5.68 -6.22
CA PRO A 74 -6.57 -6.27 -7.50
C PRO A 74 -7.76 -5.56 -8.14
N THR A 75 -8.57 -4.85 -7.36
CA THR A 75 -9.79 -4.20 -7.85
C THR A 75 -9.98 -2.81 -7.24
N GLN A 76 -11.04 -2.11 -7.66
CA GLN A 76 -11.44 -0.84 -7.07
C GLN A 76 -12.40 -1.02 -5.88
N ASN A 77 -12.44 -2.21 -5.27
CA ASN A 77 -13.25 -2.47 -4.09
C ASN A 77 -12.59 -1.86 -2.85
N PRO A 78 -13.27 -0.98 -2.09
CA PRO A 78 -12.74 -0.42 -0.85
C PRO A 78 -12.39 -1.46 0.22
N ASP A 79 -13.03 -2.62 0.21
CA ASP A 79 -12.70 -3.70 1.14
C ASP A 79 -11.30 -4.27 0.89
N ASP A 80 -10.86 -4.35 -0.38
CA ASP A 80 -9.49 -4.78 -0.71
C ASP A 80 -8.46 -3.83 -0.08
N ALA A 81 -8.71 -2.52 -0.13
CA ALA A 81 -7.85 -1.52 0.51
C ALA A 81 -7.77 -1.69 2.02
N THR A 82 -8.91 -1.97 2.66
CA THR A 82 -8.95 -2.24 4.11
C THR A 82 -8.16 -3.49 4.47
N VAL A 83 -8.30 -4.55 3.69
CA VAL A 83 -7.61 -5.84 3.92
C VAL A 83 -6.10 -5.66 3.87
N VAL A 84 -5.55 -5.03 2.83
CA VAL A 84 -4.09 -4.88 2.71
C VAL A 84 -3.49 -3.95 3.78
N LEU A 85 -4.25 -2.95 4.23
CA LEU A 85 -3.84 -2.09 5.35
C LEU A 85 -3.83 -2.85 6.67
N ASP A 86 -4.79 -3.74 6.91
CA ASP A 86 -4.78 -4.64 8.08
C ASP A 86 -3.62 -5.62 8.02
N ASP A 87 -3.20 -6.02 6.83
CA ASP A 87 -2.03 -6.88 6.59
C ASP A 87 -0.70 -6.13 6.76
N GLY A 88 -0.72 -4.82 6.94
CA GLY A 88 0.46 -4.01 7.26
C GLY A 88 0.98 -3.15 6.11
N ALA A 89 0.24 -2.98 5.02
CA ALA A 89 0.63 -2.05 3.95
C ALA A 89 0.79 -0.62 4.49
N ALA A 90 1.82 0.08 4.07
CA ALA A 90 2.06 1.48 4.37
C ALA A 90 1.19 2.41 3.52
N GLY A 91 0.75 1.94 2.37
CA GLY A 91 -0.16 2.64 1.48
C GLY A 91 -0.77 1.71 0.44
N VAL A 92 -1.79 2.20 -0.25
CA VAL A 92 -2.56 1.45 -1.23
C VAL A 92 -2.45 2.11 -2.61
N ILE A 93 -2.23 1.30 -3.63
CA ILE A 93 -2.30 1.71 -5.02
C ILE A 93 -3.56 1.09 -5.62
N VAL A 94 -4.43 1.93 -6.15
CA VAL A 94 -5.71 1.52 -6.72
C VAL A 94 -5.60 1.50 -8.24
N PRO A 95 -5.89 0.37 -8.90
CA PRO A 95 -5.74 0.27 -10.36
C PRO A 95 -6.87 0.99 -11.10
N TYR A 96 -6.55 1.54 -12.27
CA TYR A 96 -7.50 2.04 -13.27
C TYR A 96 -8.57 3.02 -12.76
N VAL A 97 -8.20 3.90 -11.83
CA VAL A 97 -9.15 4.88 -11.28
C VAL A 97 -9.43 5.98 -12.30
N GLU A 98 -10.70 6.08 -12.72
CA GLU A 98 -11.18 7.07 -13.69
C GLU A 98 -12.29 7.98 -13.13
N LYS A 99 -12.85 7.63 -11.98
CA LYS A 99 -14.03 8.31 -11.41
C LYS A 99 -13.72 8.87 -10.01
N PRO A 100 -14.10 10.13 -9.74
CA PRO A 100 -13.89 10.75 -8.42
C PRO A 100 -14.57 9.98 -7.27
N GLU A 101 -15.69 9.31 -7.53
CA GLU A 101 -16.42 8.53 -6.52
C GLU A 101 -15.59 7.36 -6.02
N VAL A 102 -14.81 6.72 -6.89
CA VAL A 102 -13.88 5.65 -6.52
C VAL A 102 -12.81 6.18 -5.58
N VAL A 103 -12.20 7.33 -5.92
CA VAL A 103 -11.21 7.98 -5.04
C VAL A 103 -11.80 8.27 -3.66
N ARG A 104 -13.02 8.83 -3.61
CA ARG A 104 -13.70 9.16 -2.37
C ARG A 104 -13.94 7.92 -1.50
N ALA A 105 -14.42 6.83 -2.10
CA ALA A 105 -14.63 5.55 -1.42
C ALA A 105 -13.32 4.97 -0.87
N MET A 106 -12.23 5.05 -1.65
CA MET A 106 -10.90 4.59 -1.22
C MET A 106 -10.33 5.44 -0.09
N VAL A 107 -10.51 6.76 -0.13
CA VAL A 107 -10.13 7.66 0.99
C VAL A 107 -10.88 7.26 2.26
N GLY A 108 -12.19 6.98 2.17
CA GLY A 108 -12.98 6.48 3.29
C GLY A 108 -12.42 5.19 3.89
N ALA A 109 -12.14 4.21 3.04
CA ALA A 109 -11.60 2.93 3.47
C ALA A 109 -10.19 3.02 4.09
N THR A 110 -9.38 3.98 3.64
CA THR A 110 -7.98 4.10 4.09
C THR A 110 -7.80 5.07 5.26
N LYS A 111 -8.57 6.17 5.31
CA LYS A 111 -8.40 7.25 6.29
C LYS A 111 -9.39 7.18 7.46
N LEU A 112 -10.57 6.62 7.25
CA LEU A 112 -11.66 6.63 8.23
C LEU A 112 -11.88 5.25 8.89
N ARG A 113 -10.89 4.37 8.80
CA ARG A 113 -10.98 3.07 9.48
C ARG A 113 -11.19 3.24 11.00
N PRO A 114 -11.99 2.42 11.64
CA PRO A 114 -12.68 1.23 11.15
C PRO A 114 -14.05 1.49 10.53
N LEU A 115 -14.38 2.71 10.15
CA LEU A 115 -15.68 3.02 9.54
C LEU A 115 -15.83 2.33 8.19
N LYS A 116 -16.92 1.60 8.01
CA LYS A 116 -17.25 0.86 6.80
C LYS A 116 -18.71 1.07 6.41
N GLY A 117 -19.03 0.77 5.15
CA GLY A 117 -20.39 0.78 4.63
C GLY A 117 -21.07 2.14 4.82
N GLU A 118 -22.29 2.14 5.35
CA GLU A 118 -23.11 3.32 5.50
C GLU A 118 -22.49 4.39 6.43
N ARG A 119 -21.75 3.98 7.47
CA ARG A 119 -21.10 4.92 8.38
C ARG A 119 -19.96 5.68 7.69
N ALA A 120 -19.16 5.01 6.88
CA ALA A 120 -18.11 5.64 6.10
C ALA A 120 -18.73 6.60 5.06
N ARG A 121 -19.78 6.19 4.38
CA ARG A 121 -20.50 7.00 3.39
C ARG A 121 -20.98 8.33 4.00
N ARG A 122 -21.70 8.28 5.14
CA ARG A 122 -22.20 9.48 5.84
C ARG A 122 -21.09 10.43 6.28
N THR A 123 -19.91 9.95 6.54
CA THR A 123 -18.78 10.79 6.95
C THR A 123 -18.11 11.45 5.75
N LEU A 124 -18.24 10.87 4.55
CA LEU A 124 -17.65 11.38 3.32
C LEU A 124 -18.55 12.41 2.60
N ASP A 125 -19.86 12.33 2.82
CA ASP A 125 -20.86 13.27 2.27
C ASP A 125 -20.92 14.55 3.11
#